data_cda00bda2ef0bc04833b6d79437b2ad6
#
_entry.id   cda00bda2ef0bc04833b6d79437b2ad6
#
_cell.length_a   1.000
_cell.length_b   1.000
_cell.length_c   1.000
_cell.angle_alpha   90.00
_cell.angle_beta   90.00
_cell.angle_gamma   90.00
#
_symmetry.space_group_name_H-M   'P 1'
#
loop_
_entity.id
_entity.type
_entity.pdbx_description
1 polymer ?
#
loop_
_entity_poly.entity_id
_entity_poly.type
_entity_poly.pdbx_seq_one_letter_code
_entity_poly.pdbx_strand_id
1 'polypeptide(L)'
;MAATVRLGHVGVPAQNPRQLATFYHDLLGLEVTLEGTLPMLGEFIFLSDRPEEETQTLAFMTSPRARHIAWKVESLAVLKAVYAQAKAHGISIDRVLNHRATLSLYLHDPEGNGIEIYWPTGQSVEGLFAEPVDSAQLEQPDSALLELIFGTSAA
;
A
#
# COMPACT_ATOMS: atom_id res chain seq x y z
N MET A 1 -1.51 3.96 -23.47
CA MET A 1 -2.40 2.88 -22.96
C MET A 1 -2.79 3.23 -21.54
N ALA A 2 -4.07 3.02 -21.16
CA ALA A 2 -4.47 3.18 -19.77
C ALA A 2 -3.72 2.15 -18.90
N ALA A 3 -3.22 2.59 -17.74
CA ALA A 3 -2.60 1.69 -16.80
C ALA A 3 -3.62 0.65 -16.33
N THR A 4 -3.23 -0.63 -16.29
CA THR A 4 -4.08 -1.66 -15.71
C THR A 4 -3.97 -1.56 -14.19
N VAL A 5 -5.02 -1.04 -13.58
CA VAL A 5 -5.12 -0.89 -12.12
C VAL A 5 -6.29 -1.73 -11.60
N ARG A 6 -6.14 -2.31 -10.41
CA ARG A 6 -7.18 -3.06 -9.70
C ARG A 6 -7.32 -2.52 -8.30
N LEU A 7 -8.54 -2.58 -7.75
CA LEU A 7 -8.70 -2.32 -6.33
C LEU A 7 -7.89 -3.37 -5.54
N GLY A 8 -6.98 -2.89 -4.72
CA GLY A 8 -6.17 -3.73 -3.85
C GLY A 8 -6.82 -3.87 -2.47
N HIS A 9 -6.89 -2.78 -1.72
CA HIS A 9 -7.50 -2.78 -0.40
C HIS A 9 -8.10 -1.41 -0.03
N VAL A 10 -8.83 -1.38 1.07
CA VAL A 10 -9.38 -0.14 1.64
C VAL A 10 -8.94 -0.01 3.09
N GLY A 11 -8.32 1.11 3.43
CA GLY A 11 -8.02 1.51 4.79
C GLY A 11 -9.22 2.25 5.41
N VAL A 12 -9.72 1.76 6.54
CA VAL A 12 -10.90 2.29 7.22
C VAL A 12 -10.55 2.64 8.66
N PRO A 13 -10.64 3.93 9.05
CA PRO A 13 -10.53 4.30 10.45
C PRO A 13 -11.61 3.63 11.29
N ALA A 14 -11.23 3.08 12.43
CA ALA A 14 -12.12 2.34 13.33
C ALA A 14 -11.85 2.70 14.78
N GLN A 15 -12.89 2.91 15.57
CA GLN A 15 -12.76 3.09 17.03
C GLN A 15 -12.39 1.77 17.71
N ASN A 16 -12.90 0.66 17.19
CA ASN A 16 -12.63 -0.68 17.68
C ASN A 16 -12.35 -1.63 16.50
N PRO A 17 -11.09 -1.71 16.02
CA PRO A 17 -10.71 -2.57 14.91
C PRO A 17 -11.08 -4.03 15.11
N ARG A 18 -10.93 -4.56 16.34
CA ARG A 18 -11.25 -5.95 16.65
C ARG A 18 -12.75 -6.27 16.52
N GLN A 19 -13.62 -5.38 16.96
CA GLN A 19 -15.05 -5.56 16.80
C GLN A 19 -15.46 -5.60 15.33
N LEU A 20 -14.87 -4.72 14.49
CA LEU A 20 -15.10 -4.74 13.05
C LEU A 20 -14.55 -6.00 12.42
N ALA A 21 -13.34 -6.42 12.80
CA ALA A 21 -12.74 -7.65 12.27
C ALA A 21 -13.66 -8.85 12.55
N THR A 22 -14.15 -9.01 13.77
CA THR A 22 -15.11 -10.06 14.14
C THR A 22 -16.37 -9.98 13.28
N PHE A 23 -16.95 -8.79 13.13
CA PHE A 23 -18.15 -8.60 12.32
C PHE A 23 -17.96 -9.05 10.87
N TYR A 24 -16.86 -8.62 10.23
CA TYR A 24 -16.58 -8.96 8.84
C TYR A 24 -16.18 -10.43 8.67
N HIS A 25 -15.50 -11.01 9.65
CA HIS A 25 -15.23 -12.44 9.68
C HIS A 25 -16.51 -13.26 9.73
N ASP A 26 -17.39 -12.95 10.69
CA ASP A 26 -18.65 -13.70 10.92
C ASP A 26 -19.62 -13.56 9.75
N LEU A 27 -19.68 -12.36 9.14
CA LEU A 27 -20.62 -12.06 8.06
C LEU A 27 -20.14 -12.54 6.69
N LEU A 28 -18.86 -12.34 6.38
CA LEU A 28 -18.31 -12.52 5.04
C LEU A 28 -17.20 -13.59 4.97
N GLY A 29 -16.75 -14.13 6.10
CA GLY A 29 -15.68 -15.12 6.13
C GLY A 29 -14.28 -14.55 5.86
N LEU A 30 -14.08 -13.23 6.03
CA LEU A 30 -12.75 -12.64 5.87
C LEU A 30 -11.83 -13.12 7.00
N GLU A 31 -10.60 -13.48 6.67
CA GLU A 31 -9.62 -13.96 7.63
C GLU A 31 -8.70 -12.85 8.12
N VAL A 32 -8.40 -12.84 9.42
CA VAL A 32 -7.39 -11.95 9.97
C VAL A 32 -6.02 -12.45 9.56
N THR A 33 -5.28 -11.61 8.86
CA THR A 33 -3.95 -11.93 8.31
C THR A 33 -2.83 -11.28 9.10
N LEU A 34 -3.08 -10.11 9.69
CA LEU A 34 -2.10 -9.37 10.48
C LEU A 34 -2.81 -8.45 11.47
N GLU A 35 -2.29 -8.37 12.69
CA GLU A 35 -2.78 -7.44 13.70
C GLU A 35 -1.65 -6.93 14.59
N GLY A 36 -1.84 -5.75 15.19
CA GLY A 36 -0.85 -5.17 16.09
C GLY A 36 -1.14 -3.72 16.45
N THR A 37 -0.12 -3.07 16.99
CA THR A 37 -0.15 -1.64 17.33
C THR A 37 1.13 -0.97 16.86
N LEU A 38 0.99 0.13 16.11
CA LEU A 38 2.11 0.95 15.67
C LEU A 38 1.85 2.43 15.99
N PRO A 39 2.92 3.23 16.27
CA PRO A 39 2.77 4.64 16.64
C PRO A 39 1.97 5.47 15.64
N MET A 40 2.10 5.19 14.33
CA MET A 40 1.42 5.96 13.27
C MET A 40 0.02 5.45 12.92
N LEU A 41 -0.23 4.15 13.08
CA LEU A 41 -1.48 3.50 12.70
C LEU A 41 -2.43 3.32 13.89
N GLY A 42 -1.89 3.37 15.12
CA GLY A 42 -2.58 2.93 16.33
C GLY A 42 -2.76 1.41 16.32
N GLU A 43 -3.82 0.92 16.92
CA GLU A 43 -4.23 -0.47 16.79
C GLU A 43 -4.70 -0.71 15.34
N PHE A 44 -4.24 -1.81 14.75
CA PHE A 44 -4.63 -2.19 13.39
C PHE A 44 -4.93 -3.67 13.30
N ILE A 45 -5.86 -4.01 12.40
CA ILE A 45 -6.20 -5.39 12.03
C ILE A 45 -6.45 -5.42 10.52
N PHE A 46 -5.74 -6.32 9.83
CA PHE A 46 -5.91 -6.58 8.41
C PHE A 46 -6.70 -7.85 8.18
N LEU A 47 -7.64 -7.80 7.25
CA LEU A 47 -8.43 -8.95 6.84
C LEU A 47 -8.32 -9.15 5.34
N SER A 48 -8.34 -10.43 4.93
CA SER A 48 -8.34 -10.80 3.52
C SER A 48 -9.41 -11.84 3.20
N ASP A 49 -9.97 -11.74 2.00
CA ASP A 49 -10.79 -12.77 1.36
C ASP A 49 -9.92 -13.80 0.62
N ARG A 50 -8.61 -13.50 0.47
CA ARG A 50 -7.62 -14.32 -0.23
C ARG A 50 -6.28 -14.27 0.52
N PRO A 51 -6.21 -14.79 1.75
CA PRO A 51 -5.05 -14.64 2.62
C PRO A 51 -3.74 -15.21 2.04
N GLU A 52 -3.83 -16.19 1.14
CA GLU A 52 -2.68 -16.78 0.44
C GLU A 52 -2.10 -15.88 -0.66
N GLU A 53 -2.89 -14.91 -1.16
CA GLU A 53 -2.49 -14.01 -2.26
C GLU A 53 -2.26 -12.58 -1.81
N GLU A 54 -3.08 -12.10 -0.88
CA GLU A 54 -3.13 -10.69 -0.46
C GLU A 54 -3.20 -10.60 1.06
N THR A 55 -2.32 -9.82 1.66
CA THR A 55 -2.34 -9.61 3.11
C THR A 55 -3.59 -8.86 3.57
N GLN A 56 -4.18 -8.03 2.73
CA GLN A 56 -5.30 -7.20 3.14
C GLN A 56 -6.26 -6.92 1.98
N THR A 57 -7.54 -7.10 2.25
CA THR A 57 -8.66 -6.56 1.46
C THR A 57 -9.28 -5.38 2.21
N LEU A 58 -9.36 -5.52 3.55
CA LEU A 58 -9.75 -4.46 4.48
C LEU A 58 -8.66 -4.27 5.54
N ALA A 59 -8.37 -3.01 5.87
CA ALA A 59 -7.43 -2.63 6.91
C ALA A 59 -8.15 -1.70 7.90
N PHE A 60 -8.43 -2.18 9.09
CA PHE A 60 -9.02 -1.38 10.18
C PHE A 60 -7.93 -0.83 11.08
N MET A 61 -7.97 0.48 11.35
CA MET A 61 -6.94 1.16 12.14
C MET A 61 -7.57 2.25 13.00
N THR A 62 -7.05 2.47 14.22
CA THR A 62 -7.56 3.55 15.07
C THR A 62 -7.12 4.94 14.61
N SER A 63 -6.06 5.03 13.80
CA SER A 63 -5.60 6.30 13.22
C SER A 63 -6.55 6.79 12.11
N PRO A 64 -7.12 8.00 12.21
CA PRO A 64 -7.92 8.57 11.13
C PRO A 64 -7.12 8.87 9.86
N ARG A 65 -5.78 9.01 9.98
CA ARG A 65 -4.86 9.22 8.85
C ARG A 65 -4.70 7.98 7.97
N ALA A 66 -5.14 6.84 8.45
CA ALA A 66 -5.04 5.58 7.73
C ALA A 66 -6.12 5.40 6.63
N ARG A 67 -7.06 6.36 6.50
CA ARG A 67 -8.08 6.31 5.44
C ARG A 67 -7.45 6.43 4.08
N HIS A 68 -7.55 5.39 3.26
CA HIS A 68 -7.11 5.40 1.87
C HIS A 68 -7.79 4.30 1.05
N ILE A 69 -7.77 4.51 -0.26
CA ILE A 69 -8.13 3.50 -1.25
C ILE A 69 -6.84 3.09 -1.96
N ALA A 70 -6.51 1.83 -1.93
CA ALA A 70 -5.28 1.32 -2.52
C ALA A 70 -5.55 0.64 -3.87
N TRP A 71 -4.78 1.03 -4.87
CA TRP A 71 -4.84 0.52 -6.24
C TRP A 71 -3.58 -0.27 -6.56
N LYS A 72 -3.76 -1.54 -6.90
CA LYS A 72 -2.69 -2.44 -7.31
C LYS A 72 -2.39 -2.24 -8.79
N VAL A 73 -1.11 -2.11 -9.12
CA VAL A 73 -0.62 -2.10 -10.51
C VAL A 73 0.21 -3.35 -10.79
N GLU A 74 0.24 -3.75 -12.05
CA GLU A 74 0.83 -5.03 -12.48
C GLU A 74 2.36 -5.02 -12.54
N SER A 75 2.99 -3.84 -12.65
CA SER A 75 4.44 -3.75 -12.82
C SER A 75 5.02 -2.43 -12.31
N LEU A 76 6.33 -2.43 -12.04
CA LEU A 76 7.08 -1.23 -11.72
C LEU A 76 6.96 -0.17 -12.82
N ALA A 77 6.96 -0.59 -14.09
CA ALA A 77 6.81 0.33 -15.23
C ALA A 77 5.46 1.06 -15.18
N VAL A 78 4.38 0.38 -14.79
CA VAL A 78 3.06 1.00 -14.62
C VAL A 78 3.06 1.96 -13.43
N LEU A 79 3.69 1.61 -12.30
CA LEU A 79 3.82 2.52 -11.16
C LEU A 79 4.54 3.82 -11.54
N LYS A 80 5.67 3.70 -12.25
CA LYS A 80 6.44 4.84 -12.77
C LYS A 80 5.65 5.68 -13.77
N ALA A 81 4.85 5.05 -14.63
CA ALA A 81 3.98 5.76 -15.56
C ALA A 81 2.89 6.57 -14.83
N VAL A 82 2.29 6.01 -13.78
CA VAL A 82 1.34 6.74 -12.92
C VAL A 82 2.01 7.91 -12.22
N TYR A 83 3.20 7.72 -11.68
CA TYR A 83 4.00 8.80 -11.09
C TYR A 83 4.26 9.93 -12.08
N ALA A 84 4.72 9.59 -13.30
CA ALA A 84 4.98 10.58 -14.34
C ALA A 84 3.72 11.34 -14.76
N GLN A 85 2.57 10.66 -14.84
CA GLN A 85 1.28 11.31 -15.11
C GLN A 85 0.87 12.24 -13.99
N ALA A 86 1.00 11.83 -12.71
CA ALA A 86 0.71 12.69 -11.58
C ALA A 86 1.54 13.98 -11.64
N LYS A 87 2.84 13.89 -11.89
CA LYS A 87 3.71 15.05 -12.08
C LYS A 87 3.25 15.94 -13.25
N ALA A 88 2.95 15.36 -14.40
CA ALA A 88 2.54 16.10 -15.59
C ALA A 88 1.22 16.88 -15.36
N HIS A 89 0.34 16.38 -14.50
CA HIS A 89 -0.90 17.04 -14.12
C HIS A 89 -0.78 17.95 -12.89
N GLY A 90 0.42 18.11 -12.33
CA GLY A 90 0.65 18.93 -11.14
C GLY A 90 0.06 18.36 -9.85
N ILE A 91 -0.19 17.05 -9.82
CA ILE A 91 -0.68 16.35 -8.63
C ILE A 91 0.50 16.15 -7.68
N SER A 92 0.34 16.61 -6.44
CA SER A 92 1.36 16.45 -5.40
C SER A 92 1.48 14.99 -4.97
N ILE A 93 2.72 14.51 -4.86
CA ILE A 93 3.04 13.22 -4.28
C ILE A 93 3.34 13.45 -2.80
N ASP A 94 2.60 12.81 -1.91
CA ASP A 94 2.78 12.98 -0.47
C ASP A 94 4.02 12.23 0.02
N ARG A 95 4.17 11.00 -0.45
CA ARG A 95 5.30 10.12 -0.11
C ARG A 95 5.37 8.90 -1.02
N VAL A 96 6.54 8.30 -1.06
CA VAL A 96 6.77 6.96 -1.59
C VAL A 96 7.33 6.11 -0.46
N LEU A 97 6.78 4.92 -0.27
CA LEU A 97 7.22 3.98 0.75
C LEU A 97 7.61 2.64 0.13
N ASN A 98 8.77 2.15 0.53
CA ASN A 98 9.18 0.77 0.34
C ASN A 98 8.67 -0.06 1.52
N HIS A 99 7.71 -0.93 1.27
CA HIS A 99 7.19 -1.90 2.24
C HIS A 99 7.86 -3.27 2.09
N ARG A 100 8.89 -3.38 1.26
CA ARG A 100 9.54 -4.61 0.77
C ARG A 100 8.60 -5.48 -0.06
N ALA A 101 7.46 -5.91 0.49
CA ALA A 101 6.42 -6.61 -0.25
C ALA A 101 5.76 -5.75 -1.35
N THR A 102 5.74 -4.44 -1.18
CA THR A 102 5.22 -3.47 -2.15
C THR A 102 6.09 -2.22 -2.21
N LEU A 103 6.12 -1.56 -3.37
CA LEU A 103 6.54 -0.18 -3.51
C LEU A 103 5.29 0.66 -3.74
N SER A 104 5.04 1.63 -2.87
CA SER A 104 3.78 2.37 -2.79
C SER A 104 3.96 3.87 -2.97
N LEU A 105 3.12 4.47 -3.81
CA LEU A 105 2.99 5.88 -4.07
C LEU A 105 1.73 6.40 -3.39
N TYR A 106 1.84 7.44 -2.56
CA TYR A 106 0.71 8.05 -1.83
C TYR A 106 0.45 9.46 -2.33
N LEU A 107 -0.81 9.75 -2.54
CA LEU A 107 -1.31 11.06 -2.96
C LEU A 107 -2.77 11.23 -2.50
N HIS A 108 -3.38 12.37 -2.79
CA HIS A 108 -4.79 12.64 -2.52
C HIS A 108 -5.53 12.96 -3.81
N ASP A 109 -6.82 12.59 -3.84
CA ASP A 109 -7.73 13.05 -4.88
C ASP A 109 -8.17 14.52 -4.64
N PRO A 110 -8.89 15.15 -5.57
CA PRO A 110 -9.33 16.55 -5.42
C PRO A 110 -10.24 16.83 -4.20
N GLU A 111 -10.88 15.80 -3.63
CA GLU A 111 -11.71 15.90 -2.43
C GLU A 111 -10.92 15.56 -1.14
N GLY A 112 -9.61 15.27 -1.27
CA GLY A 112 -8.74 14.97 -0.14
C GLY A 112 -8.81 13.52 0.34
N ASN A 113 -9.38 12.60 -0.43
CA ASN A 113 -9.32 11.19 -0.07
C ASN A 113 -7.92 10.64 -0.35
N GLY A 114 -7.36 9.90 0.61
CA GLY A 114 -6.07 9.25 0.46
C GLY A 114 -6.11 8.17 -0.63
N ILE A 115 -5.12 8.19 -1.49
CA ILE A 115 -4.92 7.18 -2.53
C ILE A 115 -3.54 6.59 -2.35
N GLU A 116 -3.48 5.28 -2.36
CA GLU A 116 -2.26 4.51 -2.52
C GLU A 116 -2.26 3.85 -3.90
N ILE A 117 -1.15 3.94 -4.62
CA ILE A 117 -0.91 3.13 -5.81
C ILE A 117 0.31 2.26 -5.52
N TYR A 118 0.16 0.94 -5.57
CA TYR A 118 1.24 0.04 -5.19
C TYR A 118 1.53 -1.03 -6.23
N TRP A 119 2.81 -1.33 -6.35
CA TRP A 119 3.33 -2.46 -7.11
C TRP A 119 3.82 -3.54 -6.16
N PRO A 120 3.29 -4.79 -6.25
CA PRO A 120 3.82 -5.93 -5.49
C PRO A 120 5.20 -6.33 -6.02
N THR A 121 6.18 -6.38 -5.14
CA THR A 121 7.56 -6.72 -5.48
C THR A 121 7.81 -8.21 -5.65
N GLY A 122 6.87 -9.05 -5.19
CA GLY A 122 7.03 -10.50 -5.12
C GLY A 122 7.83 -10.99 -3.90
N GLN A 123 8.26 -10.08 -3.02
CA GLN A 123 8.93 -10.45 -1.77
C GLN A 123 7.91 -10.70 -0.66
N SER A 124 8.14 -11.73 0.15
CA SER A 124 7.41 -11.92 1.41
C SER A 124 8.13 -11.20 2.54
N VAL A 125 7.36 -10.60 3.45
CA VAL A 125 7.88 -9.86 4.60
C VAL A 125 7.09 -10.26 5.84
N GLU A 126 7.78 -10.56 6.92
CA GLU A 126 7.14 -10.75 8.22
C GLU A 126 6.87 -9.39 8.86
N GLY A 127 5.62 -9.16 9.28
CA GLY A 127 5.19 -7.92 9.93
C GLY A 127 5.04 -6.73 8.98
N LEU A 128 5.05 -5.54 9.54
CA LEU A 128 4.96 -4.28 8.79
C LEU A 128 6.33 -3.63 8.66
N PHE A 129 6.66 -3.27 7.44
CA PHE A 129 7.87 -2.53 7.09
C PHE A 129 7.48 -1.29 6.28
N ALA A 130 8.09 -0.15 6.55
CA ALA A 130 7.87 1.08 5.81
C ALA A 130 9.12 1.96 5.86
N GLU A 131 9.80 2.09 4.74
CA GLU A 131 10.97 2.95 4.57
C GLU A 131 10.68 4.03 3.54
N PRO A 132 10.85 5.33 3.87
CA PRO A 132 10.67 6.40 2.93
C PRO A 132 11.66 6.30 1.76
N VAL A 133 11.14 6.49 0.54
CA VAL A 133 11.92 6.58 -0.69
C VAL A 133 11.74 7.98 -1.26
N ASP A 134 12.83 8.64 -1.66
CA ASP A 134 12.72 9.90 -2.39
C ASP A 134 11.98 9.65 -3.71
N SER A 135 10.90 10.38 -3.94
CA SER A 135 10.07 10.20 -5.13
C SER A 135 10.85 10.40 -6.44
N ALA A 136 11.92 11.20 -6.44
CA ALA A 136 12.80 11.36 -7.60
C ALA A 136 13.50 10.07 -8.01
N GLN A 137 13.60 9.08 -7.12
CA GLN A 137 14.15 7.75 -7.45
C GLN A 137 13.26 6.99 -8.46
N LEU A 138 11.97 7.31 -8.54
CA LEU A 138 11.08 6.75 -9.56
C LEU A 138 11.43 7.22 -10.99
N GLU A 139 12.25 8.25 -11.14
CA GLU A 139 12.76 8.71 -12.44
C GLU A 139 14.06 7.97 -12.87
N GLN A 140 14.69 7.27 -11.94
CA GLN A 140 15.92 6.53 -12.22
C GLN A 140 15.64 5.25 -13.03
N PRO A 141 16.65 4.67 -13.68
CA PRO A 141 16.53 3.35 -14.31
C PRO A 141 16.03 2.29 -13.33
N ASP A 142 15.28 1.31 -13.81
CA ASP A 142 14.69 0.27 -12.97
C ASP A 142 15.74 -0.48 -12.15
N SER A 143 16.92 -0.74 -12.73
CA SER A 143 18.03 -1.39 -12.03
C SER A 143 18.48 -0.63 -10.78
N ALA A 144 18.62 0.69 -10.86
CA ALA A 144 19.02 1.53 -9.73
C ALA A 144 17.92 1.58 -8.64
N LEU A 145 16.65 1.65 -9.06
CA LEU A 145 15.53 1.63 -8.12
C LEU A 145 15.38 0.27 -7.44
N LEU A 146 15.53 -0.83 -8.17
CA LEU A 146 15.46 -2.19 -7.62
C LEU A 146 16.63 -2.45 -6.65
N GLU A 147 17.84 -1.96 -6.94
CA GLU A 147 18.97 -2.01 -6.02
C GLU A 147 18.68 -1.24 -4.72
N LEU A 148 18.06 -0.07 -4.82
CA LEU A 148 17.64 0.72 -3.65
C LEU A 148 16.61 -0.02 -2.79
N ILE A 149 15.62 -0.66 -3.42
CA ILE A 149 14.50 -1.34 -2.73
C ILE A 149 14.95 -2.66 -2.08
N PHE A 150 15.76 -3.45 -2.79
CA PHE A 150 16.14 -4.80 -2.37
C PHE A 150 17.55 -4.88 -1.77
N GLY A 151 18.33 -3.81 -1.87
CA GLY A 151 19.77 -3.84 -1.59
C GLY A 151 20.57 -4.47 -2.76
N THR A 152 21.88 -4.28 -2.72
CA THR A 152 22.77 -5.00 -3.65
C THR A 152 22.60 -6.49 -3.41
N SER A 153 22.11 -7.23 -4.41
CA SER A 153 22.27 -8.69 -4.43
C SER A 153 23.75 -8.98 -4.25
N ALA A 154 24.12 -9.52 -3.11
CA ALA A 154 25.43 -10.13 -2.96
C ALA A 154 25.53 -11.22 -4.03
N ALA A 155 26.40 -10.99 -5.00
CA ALA A 155 26.72 -11.93 -6.07
C ALA A 155 27.39 -13.19 -5.50
#